data_188db524b560787750dd53340df39760
#
_entry.id   188db524b560787750dd53340df39760
#
_cell.length_a   1.000
_cell.length_b   1.000
_cell.length_c   1.000
_cell.angle_alpha   90.00
_cell.angle_beta   90.00
_cell.angle_gamma   90.00
#
_symmetry.space_group_name_H-M   'P 1'
#
loop_
_entity.id
_entity.type
_entity.pdbx_description
1 polymer ?
#
loop_
_entity_poly.entity_id
_entity_poly.type
_entity_poly.pdbx_seq_one_letter_code
_entity_poly.pdbx_strand_id
1 'polypeptide(L)'
;MRVFKLILISFFLITSANSNSIYNLIKIPNLEIYKLKTSNKLKYFYATKPFRLGINKNIACNNSEKSTYDKKYQIISKNLNRYSKEFLRKINLKYIVMCENLSISGINTAGVPDHVMKALIIDLKFNEKYFERVIHHELFHVINDGFKDLFDEEEWKKFNEPSFKYADCSTCSTKLSLDTYINTNGFFSEYSMTTPSEDMAEVFSHLIIGNYKN
;
A
#
# COMPACT_ATOMS: atom_id res chain seq x y z
N MET A 1 40.38 49.81 -0.52
CA MET A 1 38.94 49.66 -0.33
C MET A 1 38.33 48.81 -1.48
N ARG A 2 38.82 47.57 -1.70
CA ARG A 2 38.30 46.69 -2.80
C ARG A 2 38.21 45.21 -2.43
N VAL A 3 38.25 44.82 -1.17
CA VAL A 3 38.26 43.40 -0.74
C VAL A 3 36.95 43.00 -0.07
N PHE A 4 36.00 43.90 0.19
CA PHE A 4 34.78 43.58 0.96
C PHE A 4 33.54 43.23 0.13
N LYS A 5 33.63 43.10 -1.21
CA LYS A 5 32.46 42.80 -2.08
C LYS A 5 32.37 41.37 -2.53
N LEU A 6 33.31 40.50 -2.18
CA LEU A 6 33.33 39.10 -2.68
C LEU A 6 32.80 38.04 -1.67
N ILE A 7 32.47 38.44 -0.44
CA ILE A 7 32.01 37.49 0.59
C ILE A 7 30.46 37.36 0.66
N LEU A 8 29.71 38.24 0.00
CA LEU A 8 28.24 38.24 0.12
C LEU A 8 27.52 37.38 -0.94
N ILE A 9 28.22 36.76 -1.89
CA ILE A 9 27.58 35.93 -2.97
C ILE A 9 27.57 34.46 -2.64
N SER A 10 28.34 33.99 -1.66
CA SER A 10 28.43 32.54 -1.34
C SER A 10 27.38 32.01 -0.37
N PHE A 11 26.50 32.86 0.19
CA PHE A 11 25.53 32.44 1.22
C PHE A 11 24.13 32.12 0.70
N PHE A 12 23.86 32.29 -0.60
CA PHE A 12 22.52 32.06 -1.17
C PHE A 12 22.35 30.75 -1.96
N LEU A 13 23.34 29.85 -1.98
CA LEU A 13 23.29 28.63 -2.77
C LEU A 13 23.07 27.33 -1.96
N ILE A 14 22.74 27.40 -0.67
CA ILE A 14 22.65 26.17 0.16
C ILE A 14 21.20 25.72 0.44
N THR A 15 20.16 26.41 -0.04
CA THR A 15 18.78 26.07 0.34
C THR A 15 17.97 25.23 -0.65
N SER A 16 18.55 24.79 -1.77
CA SER A 16 17.80 24.01 -2.79
C SER A 16 18.14 22.51 -2.87
N ALA A 17 19.01 21.99 -2.00
CA ALA A 17 19.53 20.63 -2.14
C ALA A 17 18.64 19.51 -1.52
N ASN A 18 17.64 19.83 -0.69
CA ASN A 18 16.93 18.79 0.06
C ASN A 18 15.65 18.22 -0.62
N SER A 19 15.01 18.93 -1.53
CA SER A 19 13.80 18.42 -2.20
C SER A 19 14.10 17.40 -3.28
N ASN A 20 15.26 17.50 -3.93
CA ASN A 20 15.65 16.57 -5.01
C ASN A 20 16.06 15.19 -4.51
N SER A 21 16.55 15.06 -3.27
CA SER A 21 17.04 13.76 -2.76
C SER A 21 15.92 12.76 -2.50
N ILE A 22 14.77 13.21 -1.96
CA ILE A 22 13.62 12.33 -1.68
C ILE A 22 12.96 11.89 -2.98
N TYR A 23 12.76 12.82 -3.92
CA TYR A 23 12.17 12.50 -5.23
C TYR A 23 13.04 11.54 -6.06
N ASN A 24 14.36 11.49 -5.81
CA ASN A 24 15.23 10.50 -6.42
C ASN A 24 15.12 9.10 -5.78
N LEU A 25 14.64 9.00 -4.53
CA LEU A 25 14.36 7.71 -3.89
C LEU A 25 13.04 7.10 -4.37
N ILE A 26 12.01 7.93 -4.50
CA ILE A 26 10.67 7.53 -4.93
C ILE A 26 10.02 8.65 -5.76
N LYS A 27 9.47 8.31 -6.92
CA LYS A 27 8.90 9.27 -7.89
C LYS A 27 7.46 9.68 -7.57
N ILE A 28 7.13 9.83 -6.31
CA ILE A 28 5.86 10.37 -5.84
C ILE A 28 6.11 11.79 -5.33
N PRO A 29 5.37 12.79 -5.81
CA PRO A 29 5.57 14.17 -5.37
C PRO A 29 5.05 14.40 -3.94
N ASN A 30 5.52 15.47 -3.32
CA ASN A 30 5.03 15.95 -2.02
C ASN A 30 5.17 14.95 -0.86
N LEU A 31 6.18 14.09 -0.91
CA LEU A 31 6.49 13.17 0.18
C LEU A 31 7.62 13.72 1.05
N GLU A 32 7.53 13.42 2.34
CA GLU A 32 8.65 13.56 3.29
C GLU A 32 8.99 12.21 3.93
N ILE A 33 10.25 12.13 4.40
CA ILE A 33 10.76 10.95 5.07
C ILE A 33 10.16 10.85 6.46
N TYR A 34 9.51 9.74 6.78
CA TYR A 34 9.12 9.41 8.14
C TYR A 34 10.18 8.54 8.83
N LYS A 35 10.56 7.42 8.19
CA LYS A 35 11.56 6.49 8.74
C LYS A 35 12.36 5.81 7.62
N LEU A 36 13.69 5.95 7.65
CA LEU A 36 14.59 5.31 6.67
C LEU A 36 15.25 4.03 7.19
N LYS A 37 15.53 3.98 8.51
CA LYS A 37 16.22 2.85 9.13
C LYS A 37 15.22 2.00 9.90
N THR A 38 14.87 0.83 9.36
CA THR A 38 13.97 -0.16 9.95
C THR A 38 14.64 -1.53 9.97
N SER A 39 14.15 -2.46 10.80
CA SER A 39 14.69 -3.82 10.92
C SER A 39 14.57 -4.59 9.60
N ASN A 40 13.46 -4.46 8.90
CA ASN A 40 13.16 -5.13 7.64
C ASN A 40 13.57 -4.34 6.39
N LYS A 41 14.27 -3.19 6.55
CA LYS A 41 14.77 -2.30 5.48
C LYS A 41 13.70 -1.56 4.67
N LEU A 42 12.42 -1.63 5.03
CA LEU A 42 11.40 -0.76 4.44
C LEU A 42 11.66 0.69 4.84
N LYS A 43 11.39 1.59 3.91
CA LYS A 43 11.48 3.03 4.11
C LYS A 43 10.08 3.62 4.09
N TYR A 44 9.76 4.42 5.09
CA TYR A 44 8.44 5.00 5.26
C TYR A 44 8.46 6.48 4.92
N PHE A 45 7.46 6.87 4.14
CA PHE A 45 7.21 8.26 3.73
C PHE A 45 5.77 8.63 4.05
N TYR A 46 5.52 9.92 4.19
CA TYR A 46 4.17 10.44 4.34
C TYR A 46 3.94 11.61 3.39
N ALA A 47 2.69 11.80 2.97
CA ALA A 47 2.29 12.89 2.10
C ALA A 47 2.15 14.20 2.90
N THR A 48 2.82 15.25 2.46
CA THR A 48 2.72 16.61 3.05
C THR A 48 1.74 17.49 2.31
N LYS A 49 1.41 17.13 1.07
CA LYS A 49 0.39 17.77 0.23
C LYS A 49 -0.30 16.69 -0.61
N PRO A 50 -1.51 16.95 -1.11
CA PRO A 50 -2.17 16.05 -2.04
C PRO A 50 -1.29 15.74 -3.26
N PHE A 51 -1.38 14.50 -3.73
CA PHE A 51 -0.71 14.08 -4.95
C PHE A 51 -1.61 13.25 -5.86
N ARG A 52 -1.23 13.15 -7.12
CA ARG A 52 -1.86 12.28 -8.11
C ARG A 52 -0.82 11.49 -8.88
N LEU A 53 -1.11 10.23 -9.14
CA LEU A 53 -0.24 9.26 -9.81
C LEU A 53 -1.02 8.44 -10.84
N GLY A 54 -0.32 7.49 -11.45
CA GLY A 54 -0.89 6.51 -12.35
C GLY A 54 -1.21 7.06 -13.73
N ILE A 55 -1.82 6.20 -14.54
CA ILE A 55 -2.24 6.55 -15.90
C ILE A 55 -3.32 7.63 -15.81
N ASN A 56 -3.14 8.74 -16.53
CA ASN A 56 -4.06 9.88 -16.51
C ASN A 56 -4.31 10.44 -15.08
N LYS A 57 -3.35 10.28 -14.17
CA LYS A 57 -3.45 10.75 -12.77
C LYS A 57 -4.68 10.19 -12.04
N ASN A 58 -5.03 8.95 -12.32
CA ASN A 58 -6.21 8.29 -11.77
C ASN A 58 -6.07 7.86 -10.30
N ILE A 59 -4.85 7.77 -9.76
CA ILE A 59 -4.60 7.52 -8.33
C ILE A 59 -4.47 8.87 -7.64
N ALA A 60 -5.29 9.13 -6.63
CA ALA A 60 -5.26 10.35 -5.84
C ALA A 60 -5.13 10.04 -4.37
N CYS A 61 -4.35 10.84 -3.64
CA CYS A 61 -4.24 10.76 -2.18
C CYS A 61 -4.00 12.13 -1.57
N ASN A 62 -4.52 12.35 -0.37
CA ASN A 62 -4.36 13.58 0.38
C ASN A 62 -3.16 13.51 1.34
N ASN A 63 -2.75 14.67 1.85
CA ASN A 63 -1.78 14.75 2.94
C ASN A 63 -2.35 14.15 4.23
N SER A 64 -1.45 13.75 5.11
CA SER A 64 -1.78 13.24 6.44
C SER A 64 -1.28 14.16 7.53
N GLU A 65 -2.03 14.24 8.63
CA GLU A 65 -1.61 14.94 9.83
C GLU A 65 -0.64 14.08 10.66
N LYS A 66 0.25 14.76 11.41
CA LYS A 66 1.26 14.08 12.23
C LYS A 66 0.68 13.06 13.19
N SER A 67 -0.38 13.41 13.89
CA SER A 67 -1.07 12.52 14.83
C SER A 67 -1.59 11.23 14.18
N THR A 68 -2.11 11.33 12.96
CA THR A 68 -2.63 10.20 12.21
C THR A 68 -1.51 9.26 11.76
N TYR A 69 -0.45 9.78 11.12
CA TYR A 69 0.60 8.89 10.64
C TYR A 69 1.46 8.31 11.77
N ASP A 70 1.64 9.00 12.89
CA ASP A 70 2.33 8.44 14.06
C ASP A 70 1.58 7.22 14.64
N LYS A 71 0.26 7.34 14.80
CA LYS A 71 -0.60 6.23 15.27
C LYS A 71 -0.58 5.06 14.29
N LYS A 72 -0.85 5.34 13.02
CA LYS A 72 -0.98 4.30 11.98
C LYS A 72 0.36 3.64 11.63
N TYR A 73 1.47 4.38 11.67
CA TYR A 73 2.80 3.80 11.51
C TYR A 73 3.07 2.65 12.48
N GLN A 74 2.66 2.76 13.75
CA GLN A 74 2.86 1.70 14.73
C GLN A 74 2.16 0.40 14.28
N ILE A 75 0.94 0.52 13.76
CA ILE A 75 0.18 -0.63 13.27
C ILE A 75 0.83 -1.20 12.00
N ILE A 76 1.13 -0.34 11.01
CA ILE A 76 1.72 -0.76 9.75
C ILE A 76 3.07 -1.44 9.97
N SER A 77 3.95 -0.81 10.76
CA SER A 77 5.29 -1.36 11.02
C SER A 77 5.25 -2.66 11.81
N LYS A 78 4.37 -2.80 12.81
CA LYS A 78 4.15 -4.05 13.55
C LYS A 78 3.78 -5.19 12.60
N ASN A 79 2.85 -4.96 11.68
CA ASN A 79 2.38 -5.96 10.73
C ASN A 79 3.44 -6.29 9.67
N LEU A 80 4.10 -5.30 9.09
CA LEU A 80 5.13 -5.51 8.07
C LEU A 80 6.45 -6.07 8.65
N ASN A 81 6.73 -5.91 9.94
CA ASN A 81 7.88 -6.53 10.61
C ASN A 81 7.74 -8.05 10.79
N ARG A 82 6.57 -8.64 10.51
CA ARG A 82 6.41 -10.11 10.41
C ARG A 82 7.18 -10.72 9.23
N TYR A 83 7.53 -9.91 8.22
CA TYR A 83 8.21 -10.34 7.02
C TYR A 83 9.71 -10.02 7.08
N SER A 84 10.53 -11.00 6.75
CA SER A 84 11.97 -10.80 6.73
C SER A 84 12.40 -9.81 5.63
N LYS A 85 13.56 -9.17 5.83
CA LYS A 85 14.13 -8.27 4.82
C LYS A 85 14.45 -8.99 3.51
N GLU A 86 14.82 -10.27 3.58
CA GLU A 86 15.10 -11.12 2.42
C GLU A 86 13.84 -11.35 1.59
N PHE A 87 12.71 -11.65 2.28
CA PHE A 87 11.42 -11.83 1.64
C PHE A 87 10.95 -10.54 0.96
N LEU A 88 10.94 -9.42 1.69
CA LEU A 88 10.52 -8.12 1.16
C LEU A 88 11.37 -7.68 -0.04
N ARG A 89 12.67 -8.03 -0.03
CA ARG A 89 13.54 -7.80 -1.17
C ARG A 89 13.19 -8.69 -2.38
N LYS A 90 12.82 -9.96 -2.15
CA LYS A 90 12.39 -10.87 -3.23
C LYS A 90 11.14 -10.39 -3.94
N ILE A 91 10.14 -9.90 -3.20
CA ILE A 91 8.93 -9.29 -3.76
C ILE A 91 9.16 -7.85 -4.22
N ASN A 92 10.39 -7.36 -4.15
CA ASN A 92 10.80 -6.02 -4.62
C ASN A 92 10.11 -4.85 -3.90
N LEU A 93 9.56 -5.03 -2.70
CA LEU A 93 8.98 -3.95 -1.91
C LEU A 93 10.07 -3.19 -1.15
N LYS A 94 10.10 -1.86 -1.30
CA LYS A 94 11.09 -0.97 -0.67
C LYS A 94 10.49 0.17 0.12
N TYR A 95 9.35 0.70 -0.33
CA TYR A 95 8.77 1.93 0.16
C TYR A 95 7.35 1.73 0.63
N ILE A 96 7.03 2.32 1.78
CA ILE A 96 5.66 2.48 2.26
C ILE A 96 5.33 3.95 2.23
N VAL A 97 4.25 4.31 1.56
CA VAL A 97 3.76 5.69 1.43
C VAL A 97 2.45 5.81 2.20
N MET A 98 2.44 6.68 3.18
CA MET A 98 1.31 6.94 4.07
C MET A 98 0.61 8.23 3.64
N CYS A 99 -0.68 8.15 3.35
CA CYS A 99 -1.51 9.30 2.94
C CYS A 99 -2.96 9.06 3.36
N GLU A 100 -3.86 10.00 3.11
CA GLU A 100 -5.27 9.90 3.51
C GLU A 100 -6.20 9.99 2.30
N ASN A 101 -7.35 9.31 2.39
CA ASN A 101 -8.38 9.30 1.35
C ASN A 101 -7.83 8.86 -0.03
N LEU A 102 -7.14 7.73 -0.02
CA LEU A 102 -6.60 7.13 -1.23
C LEU A 102 -7.74 6.64 -2.13
N SER A 103 -7.64 6.95 -3.41
CA SER A 103 -8.63 6.52 -4.39
C SER A 103 -8.01 6.19 -5.75
N ILE A 104 -8.64 5.27 -6.48
CA ILE A 104 -8.34 4.96 -7.87
C ILE A 104 -9.57 5.29 -8.71
N SER A 105 -9.43 6.19 -9.68
CA SER A 105 -10.54 6.65 -10.52
C SER A 105 -11.77 7.13 -9.72
N GLY A 106 -11.53 7.71 -8.53
CA GLY A 106 -12.57 8.21 -7.63
C GLY A 106 -13.17 7.15 -6.70
N ILE A 107 -12.76 5.89 -6.78
CA ILE A 107 -13.18 4.81 -5.89
C ILE A 107 -12.17 4.72 -4.74
N ASN A 108 -12.65 4.83 -3.50
CA ASN A 108 -11.79 4.71 -2.32
C ASN A 108 -11.21 3.30 -2.21
N THR A 109 -9.92 3.22 -1.88
CA THR A 109 -9.21 1.97 -1.68
C THR A 109 -8.33 2.01 -0.42
N ALA A 110 -8.06 0.86 0.17
CA ALA A 110 -7.22 0.72 1.37
C ALA A 110 -5.74 0.90 1.05
N GLY A 111 -5.32 0.46 -0.13
CA GLY A 111 -3.94 0.56 -0.57
C GLY A 111 -3.81 0.46 -2.08
N VAL A 112 -2.62 0.75 -2.56
CA VAL A 112 -2.24 0.61 -3.97
C VAL A 112 -0.79 0.15 -4.05
N PRO A 113 -0.52 -1.07 -4.53
CA PRO A 113 0.82 -1.50 -4.88
C PRO A 113 1.30 -0.78 -6.15
N ASP A 114 2.53 -0.32 -6.17
CA ASP A 114 3.19 0.24 -7.34
C ASP A 114 4.53 -0.47 -7.57
N HIS A 115 4.53 -1.36 -8.55
CA HIS A 115 5.68 -2.22 -8.84
C HIS A 115 6.85 -1.44 -9.46
N VAL A 116 6.55 -0.40 -10.24
CA VAL A 116 7.56 0.46 -10.87
C VAL A 116 8.34 1.22 -9.81
N MET A 117 7.62 1.79 -8.85
CA MET A 117 8.21 2.53 -7.74
C MET A 117 8.61 1.64 -6.57
N LYS A 118 8.28 0.34 -6.60
CA LYS A 118 8.55 -0.61 -5.51
C LYS A 118 7.92 -0.17 -4.19
N ALA A 119 6.72 0.37 -4.28
CA ALA A 119 6.01 1.01 -3.20
C ALA A 119 4.67 0.34 -2.92
N LEU A 120 4.25 0.43 -1.68
CA LEU A 120 2.88 0.20 -1.25
C LEU A 120 2.37 1.51 -0.65
N ILE A 121 1.33 2.07 -1.26
CA ILE A 121 0.65 3.27 -0.80
C ILE A 121 -0.50 2.81 0.09
N ILE A 122 -0.66 3.38 1.28
CA ILE A 122 -1.66 2.96 2.28
C ILE A 122 -2.50 4.16 2.69
N ASP A 123 -3.83 3.99 2.65
CA ASP A 123 -4.80 4.96 3.17
C ASP A 123 -4.90 4.89 4.70
N LEU A 124 -4.43 5.92 5.39
CA LEU A 124 -4.47 6.00 6.85
C LEU A 124 -5.88 6.22 7.41
N LYS A 125 -6.84 6.66 6.59
CA LYS A 125 -8.25 6.85 6.96
C LYS A 125 -9.13 5.64 6.67
N PHE A 126 -8.55 4.58 6.08
CA PHE A 126 -9.32 3.36 5.87
C PHE A 126 -9.89 2.83 7.18
N ASN A 127 -11.02 2.11 7.07
CA ASN A 127 -11.79 1.64 8.21
C ASN A 127 -10.92 0.90 9.25
N GLU A 128 -10.94 1.38 10.49
CA GLU A 128 -10.11 0.88 11.60
C GLU A 128 -10.34 -0.62 11.86
N LYS A 129 -11.59 -1.10 11.71
CA LYS A 129 -11.97 -2.51 11.92
C LYS A 129 -11.17 -3.47 11.03
N TYR A 130 -10.85 -3.04 9.80
CA TYR A 130 -10.18 -3.89 8.81
C TYR A 130 -8.71 -3.53 8.61
N PHE A 131 -8.23 -2.45 9.25
CA PHE A 131 -6.96 -1.81 8.90
C PHE A 131 -5.75 -2.76 8.97
N GLU A 132 -5.64 -3.59 10.01
CA GLU A 132 -4.54 -4.57 10.10
C GLU A 132 -4.63 -5.61 8.98
N ARG A 133 -5.83 -6.08 8.68
CA ARG A 133 -6.06 -7.10 7.64
C ARG A 133 -5.71 -6.57 6.25
N VAL A 134 -6.16 -5.36 5.92
CA VAL A 134 -5.91 -4.80 4.58
C VAL A 134 -4.43 -4.52 4.31
N ILE A 135 -3.60 -4.30 5.32
CA ILE A 135 -2.14 -4.23 5.14
C ILE A 135 -1.60 -5.53 4.52
N HIS A 136 -2.07 -6.67 4.99
CA HIS A 136 -1.67 -7.98 4.48
C HIS A 136 -2.34 -8.29 3.14
N HIS A 137 -3.60 -7.89 2.95
CA HIS A 137 -4.32 -7.99 1.70
C HIS A 137 -3.56 -7.27 0.57
N GLU A 138 -3.24 -6.01 0.75
CA GLU A 138 -2.50 -5.20 -0.23
C GLU A 138 -1.06 -5.71 -0.43
N LEU A 139 -0.43 -6.23 0.63
CA LEU A 139 0.87 -6.88 0.50
C LEU A 139 0.77 -8.15 -0.37
N PHE A 140 -0.34 -8.90 -0.31
CA PHE A 140 -0.52 -10.06 -1.16
C PHE A 140 -0.46 -9.70 -2.65
N HIS A 141 -1.05 -8.59 -3.07
CA HIS A 141 -0.94 -8.14 -4.46
C HIS A 141 0.51 -7.86 -4.88
N VAL A 142 1.35 -7.35 -3.96
CA VAL A 142 2.80 -7.22 -4.20
C VAL A 142 3.48 -8.60 -4.31
N ILE A 143 3.07 -9.56 -3.46
CA ILE A 143 3.59 -10.94 -3.49
C ILE A 143 3.19 -11.62 -4.79
N ASN A 144 1.91 -11.54 -5.14
CA ASN A 144 1.36 -12.15 -6.36
C ASN A 144 2.08 -11.64 -7.63
N ASP A 145 2.33 -10.33 -7.72
CA ASP A 145 3.08 -9.78 -8.84
C ASP A 145 4.54 -10.25 -8.87
N GLY A 146 5.18 -10.40 -7.70
CA GLY A 146 6.55 -10.89 -7.59
C GLY A 146 6.71 -12.40 -7.87
N PHE A 147 5.62 -13.17 -7.79
CA PHE A 147 5.61 -14.64 -7.91
C PHE A 147 4.43 -15.15 -8.75
N LYS A 148 4.16 -14.50 -9.88
CA LYS A 148 2.99 -14.79 -10.76
C LYS A 148 2.83 -16.27 -11.11
N ASP A 149 3.95 -16.98 -11.30
CA ASP A 149 3.93 -18.40 -11.65
C ASP A 149 3.45 -19.32 -10.49
N LEU A 150 3.38 -18.79 -9.26
CA LEU A 150 2.91 -19.56 -8.09
C LEU A 150 1.44 -19.33 -7.76
N PHE A 151 0.83 -18.28 -8.31
CA PHE A 151 -0.55 -17.88 -8.01
C PHE A 151 -1.35 -17.86 -9.31
N ASP A 152 -1.74 -19.07 -9.78
CA ASP A 152 -2.52 -19.23 -10.99
C ASP A 152 -4.01 -19.05 -10.66
N GLU A 153 -4.63 -18.01 -11.21
CA GLU A 153 -6.04 -17.71 -10.99
C GLU A 153 -6.97 -18.78 -11.55
N GLU A 154 -6.60 -19.46 -12.65
CA GLU A 154 -7.44 -20.53 -13.25
C GLU A 154 -7.38 -21.79 -12.38
N GLU A 155 -6.23 -22.11 -11.79
CA GLU A 155 -6.11 -23.19 -10.82
C GLU A 155 -6.86 -22.85 -9.52
N TRP A 156 -6.78 -21.58 -9.05
CA TRP A 156 -7.51 -21.13 -7.86
C TRP A 156 -9.02 -21.28 -8.01
N LYS A 157 -9.58 -20.95 -9.17
CA LYS A 157 -11.02 -21.08 -9.45
C LYS A 157 -11.54 -22.51 -9.29
N LYS A 158 -10.69 -23.53 -9.46
CA LYS A 158 -11.09 -24.95 -9.35
C LYS A 158 -11.41 -25.39 -7.91
N PHE A 159 -11.01 -24.60 -6.90
CA PHE A 159 -11.38 -24.88 -5.50
C PHE A 159 -12.82 -24.48 -5.18
N ASN A 160 -13.47 -23.71 -6.04
CA ASN A 160 -14.84 -23.26 -5.84
C ASN A 160 -15.85 -24.29 -6.40
N GLU A 161 -17.09 -24.21 -5.92
CA GLU A 161 -18.18 -24.98 -6.48
C GLU A 161 -18.33 -24.70 -7.99
N PRO A 162 -18.61 -25.71 -8.84
CA PRO A 162 -18.66 -25.53 -10.30
C PRO A 162 -19.69 -24.50 -10.78
N SER A 163 -20.72 -24.24 -10.00
CA SER A 163 -21.76 -23.24 -10.28
C SER A 163 -21.35 -21.81 -9.92
N PHE A 164 -20.27 -21.62 -9.12
CA PHE A 164 -19.81 -20.31 -8.72
C PHE A 164 -19.06 -19.61 -9.86
N LYS A 165 -19.29 -18.31 -9.97
CA LYS A 165 -18.56 -17.43 -10.90
C LYS A 165 -18.17 -16.15 -10.20
N TYR A 166 -16.91 -15.79 -10.28
CA TYR A 166 -16.43 -14.46 -9.89
C TYR A 166 -17.08 -13.37 -10.75
N ALA A 167 -17.10 -12.14 -10.24
CA ALA A 167 -17.47 -10.98 -11.04
C ALA A 167 -16.36 -10.65 -12.07
N ASP A 168 -16.67 -9.79 -13.03
CA ASP A 168 -15.73 -9.40 -14.10
C ASP A 168 -14.60 -8.48 -13.61
N CYS A 169 -14.79 -7.83 -12.46
CA CYS A 169 -13.77 -6.99 -11.82
C CYS A 169 -14.06 -6.79 -10.32
N SER A 170 -13.06 -6.34 -9.56
CA SER A 170 -13.18 -6.14 -8.09
C SER A 170 -14.23 -5.11 -7.67
N THR A 171 -14.66 -4.22 -8.57
CA THR A 171 -15.69 -3.21 -8.35
C THR A 171 -16.95 -3.39 -9.18
N CYS A 172 -17.06 -4.49 -9.94
CA CYS A 172 -18.21 -4.82 -10.80
C CYS A 172 -19.38 -5.46 -10.03
N SER A 173 -19.21 -5.73 -8.74
CA SER A 173 -20.23 -6.30 -7.85
C SER A 173 -20.76 -5.24 -6.89
N THR A 174 -22.01 -5.37 -6.45
CA THR A 174 -22.57 -4.61 -5.33
C THR A 174 -22.25 -5.22 -3.97
N LYS A 175 -21.71 -6.44 -3.95
CA LYS A 175 -21.33 -7.19 -2.75
C LYS A 175 -19.86 -6.95 -2.46
N LEU A 176 -19.55 -5.92 -1.69
CA LEU A 176 -18.19 -5.46 -1.41
C LEU A 176 -17.87 -5.41 0.09
N SER A 177 -18.70 -6.06 0.93
CA SER A 177 -18.46 -6.08 2.37
C SER A 177 -17.15 -6.81 2.67
N LEU A 178 -16.35 -6.18 3.55
CA LEU A 178 -15.14 -6.75 4.13
C LEU A 178 -15.40 -7.49 5.44
N ASP A 179 -16.66 -7.56 5.91
CA ASP A 179 -17.00 -8.35 7.09
C ASP A 179 -16.78 -9.84 6.81
N THR A 180 -16.20 -10.52 7.81
CA THR A 180 -16.03 -11.97 7.72
C THR A 180 -17.37 -12.64 7.83
N TYR A 181 -17.68 -13.50 6.88
CA TYR A 181 -18.93 -14.23 6.79
C TYR A 181 -18.86 -15.56 7.52
N ILE A 182 -19.97 -15.95 8.15
CA ILE A 182 -20.11 -17.26 8.79
C ILE A 182 -20.60 -18.32 7.77
N ASN A 183 -21.25 -17.90 6.67
CA ASN A 183 -21.90 -18.80 5.71
C ASN A 183 -21.55 -18.43 4.26
N THR A 184 -20.28 -18.41 3.90
CA THR A 184 -19.79 -17.93 2.59
C THR A 184 -19.46 -19.04 1.61
N ASN A 185 -19.77 -20.30 1.91
CA ASN A 185 -19.40 -21.44 1.05
C ASN A 185 -17.90 -21.47 0.71
N GLY A 186 -17.04 -21.10 1.69
CA GLY A 186 -15.59 -21.11 1.53
C GLY A 186 -14.94 -19.73 1.39
N PHE A 187 -15.70 -18.68 1.18
CA PHE A 187 -15.16 -17.31 1.08
C PHE A 187 -15.09 -16.61 2.45
N PHE A 188 -14.09 -15.77 2.68
CA PHE A 188 -13.94 -15.04 3.93
C PHE A 188 -14.81 -13.78 4.00
N SER A 189 -15.10 -13.15 2.88
CA SER A 189 -15.90 -11.91 2.79
C SER A 189 -16.68 -11.87 1.49
N GLU A 190 -17.63 -10.93 1.35
CA GLU A 190 -18.26 -10.70 0.03
C GLU A 190 -17.23 -10.23 -1.00
N TYR A 191 -16.24 -9.45 -0.55
CA TYR A 191 -15.18 -8.96 -1.42
C TYR A 191 -14.34 -10.09 -2.02
N SER A 192 -14.13 -11.19 -1.29
CA SER A 192 -13.49 -12.41 -1.83
C SER A 192 -14.15 -12.95 -3.09
N MET A 193 -15.46 -12.74 -3.25
CA MET A 193 -16.23 -13.26 -4.38
C MET A 193 -16.11 -12.38 -5.65
N THR A 194 -15.34 -11.32 -5.62
CA THR A 194 -15.23 -10.38 -6.75
C THR A 194 -14.28 -10.87 -7.83
N THR A 195 -13.06 -11.24 -7.49
CA THR A 195 -12.09 -11.82 -8.43
C THR A 195 -11.22 -12.85 -7.72
N PRO A 196 -10.59 -13.79 -8.45
CA PRO A 196 -9.66 -14.76 -7.84
C PRO A 196 -8.50 -14.09 -7.12
N SER A 197 -7.98 -12.98 -7.64
CA SER A 197 -6.89 -12.23 -7.01
C SER A 197 -7.30 -11.64 -5.66
N GLU A 198 -8.52 -11.07 -5.56
CA GLU A 198 -9.05 -10.55 -4.30
C GLU A 198 -9.34 -11.68 -3.30
N ASP A 199 -9.82 -12.82 -3.79
CA ASP A 199 -10.05 -13.99 -2.95
C ASP A 199 -8.75 -14.52 -2.34
N MET A 200 -7.72 -14.71 -3.14
CA MET A 200 -6.39 -15.09 -2.64
C MET A 200 -5.85 -14.08 -1.62
N ALA A 201 -6.05 -12.78 -1.85
CA ALA A 201 -5.62 -11.73 -0.94
C ALA A 201 -6.40 -11.75 0.38
N GLU A 202 -7.70 -11.99 0.34
CA GLU A 202 -8.53 -12.16 1.55
C GLU A 202 -8.12 -13.42 2.33
N VAL A 203 -7.92 -14.56 1.66
CA VAL A 203 -7.43 -15.79 2.30
C VAL A 203 -6.08 -15.54 2.97
N PHE A 204 -5.12 -14.97 2.24
CA PHE A 204 -3.80 -14.66 2.78
C PHE A 204 -3.87 -13.75 4.00
N SER A 205 -4.63 -12.67 3.92
CA SER A 205 -4.73 -11.68 4.99
C SER A 205 -5.36 -12.26 6.27
N HIS A 206 -6.39 -13.07 6.12
CA HIS A 206 -7.02 -13.78 7.25
C HIS A 206 -6.06 -14.80 7.89
N LEU A 207 -5.33 -15.58 7.07
CA LEU A 207 -4.33 -16.53 7.56
C LEU A 207 -3.24 -15.84 8.41
N ILE A 208 -2.76 -14.68 7.98
CA ILE A 208 -1.71 -13.96 8.69
C ILE A 208 -2.20 -13.34 10.00
N ILE A 209 -3.43 -12.82 10.04
CA ILE A 209 -3.97 -12.19 11.25
C ILE A 209 -4.42 -13.21 12.28
N GLY A 210 -4.75 -14.45 11.86
CA GLY A 210 -5.13 -15.54 12.77
C GLY A 210 -6.49 -15.33 13.45
N ASN A 211 -7.35 -14.48 12.91
CA ASN A 211 -8.70 -14.25 13.43
C ASN A 211 -9.69 -15.30 12.92
N TYR A 212 -9.35 -16.59 13.14
CA TYR A 212 -10.30 -17.69 12.99
C TYR A 212 -11.13 -17.79 14.27
N LYS A 213 -12.04 -16.90 14.50
CA LYS A 213 -13.13 -17.18 15.42
C LYS A 213 -14.22 -17.87 14.60
N ASN A 214 -14.23 -19.18 14.74
CA ASN A 214 -15.35 -20.05 14.41
C ASN A 214 -16.66 -19.56 15.02
#